data_a70285c7f41404c37d4a72a393ad799d
#
_entry.id   a70285c7f41404c37d4a72a393ad799d
#
_cell.length_a   1.000
_cell.length_b   1.000
_cell.length_c   1.000
_cell.angle_alpha   90.00
_cell.angle_beta   90.00
_cell.angle_gamma   90.00
#
_symmetry.space_group_name_H-M   'P 1'
#
loop_
_entity.id
_entity.type
_entity.pdbx_description
1 polymer ?
#
loop_
_entity_poly.entity_id
_entity_poly.type
_entity_poly.pdbx_seq_one_letter_code
_entity_poly.pdbx_strand_id
1 'polypeptide(L)'
;MNSLKKVILISAGDPASISSEITIKAIENSKIIKNIRPIVISSLNLIEDCKKNINSNIKLNEIKDKVNFSDYKENNLNIIPINLFEEIFFGKPNTKYASFIKNSIVDCVRIKMNSIASAIVTNPINKEIMYQSGFNFQGHTDFLASLSQYKKNPVMMLVTNGLKTIPLTIHVPIKNIPKLITKSLIEHSINIAKESLISLFNISKPRILVTGLNPHAGENGDIGNEEKKIIIPAINKAKKKYDCFLEGPVSADTAFSSKKRNDYDVAICMYHDQALIPIKTLDFFNGVNVTLGLDFIRTSPDHGTAFDIAGKNIANPDSLIAAINLAYQMSINKQDG
;
A
#
# COMPACT_ATOMS: atom_id res chain seq x y z
N MET A 1 24.98 -3.31 16.53
CA MET A 1 24.36 -4.36 15.69
C MET A 1 24.39 -3.91 14.25
N ASN A 2 25.16 -4.60 13.38
CA ASN A 2 25.07 -4.36 11.93
C ASN A 2 23.68 -4.77 11.48
N SER A 3 22.79 -3.79 11.26
CA SER A 3 21.46 -4.10 10.72
C SER A 3 21.64 -4.65 9.30
N LEU A 4 21.25 -5.89 9.10
CA LEU A 4 21.28 -6.57 7.79
C LEU A 4 20.58 -5.70 6.76
N LYS A 5 21.24 -5.46 5.64
CA LYS A 5 20.63 -4.77 4.50
C LYS A 5 19.44 -5.59 3.99
N LYS A 6 18.29 -4.96 3.82
CA LYS A 6 17.05 -5.61 3.38
C LYS A 6 16.79 -5.30 1.91
N VAL A 7 16.49 -6.32 1.12
CA VAL A 7 16.10 -6.17 -0.30
C VAL A 7 14.62 -5.87 -0.38
N ILE A 8 14.27 -4.78 -1.07
CA ILE A 8 12.89 -4.37 -1.35
C ILE A 8 12.68 -4.41 -2.86
N LEU A 9 11.74 -5.25 -3.30
CA LEU A 9 11.38 -5.36 -4.72
C LEU A 9 10.35 -4.29 -5.08
N ILE A 10 10.54 -3.62 -6.22
CA ILE A 10 9.66 -2.57 -6.71
C ILE A 10 9.11 -2.98 -8.06
N SER A 11 7.78 -3.03 -8.23
CA SER A 11 7.18 -3.32 -9.53
C SER A 11 7.28 -2.12 -10.48
N ALA A 12 7.28 -2.37 -11.79
CA ALA A 12 7.36 -1.32 -12.81
C ALA A 12 6.21 -0.30 -12.73
N GLY A 13 4.99 -0.75 -12.42
CA GLY A 13 3.79 0.05 -12.59
C GLY A 13 3.38 0.18 -14.07
N ASP A 14 2.53 1.15 -14.37
CA ASP A 14 2.13 1.44 -15.75
C ASP A 14 3.26 2.20 -16.47
N PRO A 15 3.78 1.68 -17.61
CA PRO A 15 4.94 2.26 -18.28
C PRO A 15 4.69 3.66 -18.88
N ALA A 16 3.44 3.99 -19.19
CA ALA A 16 3.06 5.32 -19.70
C ALA A 16 2.84 6.35 -18.59
N SER A 17 2.89 5.94 -17.31
CA SER A 17 2.64 6.78 -16.13
C SER A 17 3.90 7.46 -15.59
N ILE A 18 3.75 8.09 -14.41
CA ILE A 18 4.87 8.65 -13.65
C ILE A 18 5.75 7.56 -12.97
N SER A 19 5.39 6.27 -13.05
CA SER A 19 6.01 5.19 -12.26
C SER A 19 7.52 5.09 -12.43
N SER A 20 8.02 5.12 -13.66
CA SER A 20 9.47 5.08 -13.92
C SER A 20 10.19 6.33 -13.44
N GLU A 21 9.59 7.52 -13.62
CA GLU A 21 10.12 8.80 -13.17
C GLU A 21 10.27 8.85 -11.65
N ILE A 22 9.19 8.54 -10.91
CA ILE A 22 9.25 8.55 -9.44
C ILE A 22 10.18 7.48 -8.89
N THR A 23 10.34 6.34 -9.58
CA THR A 23 11.27 5.27 -9.19
C THR A 23 12.72 5.73 -9.30
N ILE A 24 13.11 6.33 -10.42
CA ILE A 24 14.46 6.87 -10.60
C ILE A 24 14.73 7.95 -9.54
N LYS A 25 13.84 8.94 -9.43
CA LYS A 25 13.96 10.03 -8.45
C LYS A 25 14.02 9.54 -7.01
N ALA A 26 13.25 8.50 -6.66
CA ALA A 26 13.26 7.92 -5.32
C ALA A 26 14.61 7.27 -5.01
N ILE A 27 15.19 6.52 -5.94
CA ILE A 27 16.46 5.81 -5.72
C ILE A 27 17.64 6.79 -5.66
N GLU A 28 17.61 7.90 -6.39
CA GLU A 28 18.60 8.97 -6.30
C GLU A 28 18.47 9.80 -5.01
N ASN A 29 17.35 9.66 -4.29
CA ASN A 29 17.05 10.51 -3.14
C ASN A 29 17.69 9.97 -1.86
N SER A 30 18.38 10.86 -1.12
CA SER A 30 19.02 10.54 0.17
C SER A 30 18.04 10.22 1.30
N LYS A 31 16.73 10.45 1.13
CA LYS A 31 15.69 10.11 2.11
C LYS A 31 15.43 8.60 2.22
N ILE A 32 15.90 7.78 1.27
CA ILE A 32 15.85 6.32 1.40
C ILE A 32 16.84 5.88 2.49
N ILE A 33 16.37 5.02 3.39
CA ILE A 33 17.18 4.50 4.49
C ILE A 33 18.36 3.70 3.93
N LYS A 34 19.59 3.99 4.37
CA LYS A 34 20.86 3.41 3.85
C LYS A 34 20.94 1.86 3.86
N ASN A 35 20.14 1.22 4.72
CA ASN A 35 20.10 -0.24 4.83
C ASN A 35 19.11 -0.91 3.86
N ILE A 36 18.51 -0.14 2.96
CA ILE A 36 17.63 -0.67 1.91
C ILE A 36 18.44 -0.93 0.64
N ARG A 37 18.18 -2.10 0.03
CA ARG A 37 18.61 -2.46 -1.31
C ARG A 37 17.40 -2.49 -2.24
N PRO A 38 17.01 -1.37 -2.86
CA PRO A 38 15.89 -1.35 -3.79
C PRO A 38 16.28 -2.04 -5.10
N ILE A 39 15.40 -2.94 -5.59
CA ILE A 39 15.55 -3.63 -6.87
C ILE A 39 14.25 -3.50 -7.64
N VAL A 40 14.33 -2.99 -8.86
CA VAL A 40 13.17 -2.72 -9.71
C VAL A 40 12.97 -3.86 -10.70
N ILE A 41 11.74 -4.36 -10.83
CA ILE A 41 11.38 -5.33 -11.86
C ILE A 41 10.73 -4.59 -13.01
N SER A 42 11.52 -4.28 -14.06
CA SER A 42 11.10 -3.41 -15.16
C SER A 42 11.85 -3.73 -16.46
N SER A 43 11.51 -3.04 -17.55
CA SER A 43 12.26 -3.07 -18.80
C SER A 43 13.46 -2.13 -18.73
N LEU A 44 14.63 -2.61 -19.16
CA LEU A 44 15.84 -1.78 -19.25
C LEU A 44 15.61 -0.59 -20.21
N ASN A 45 14.99 -0.84 -21.37
CA ASN A 45 14.73 0.21 -22.37
C ASN A 45 13.80 1.29 -21.81
N LEU A 46 12.70 0.91 -21.15
CA LEU A 46 11.77 1.85 -20.51
C LEU A 46 12.49 2.75 -19.50
N ILE A 47 13.33 2.17 -18.64
CA ILE A 47 14.07 2.93 -17.63
C ILE A 47 15.12 3.83 -18.28
N GLU A 48 15.83 3.36 -19.31
CA GLU A 48 16.83 4.18 -20.03
C GLU A 48 16.18 5.37 -20.75
N ASP A 49 15.02 5.17 -21.38
CA ASP A 49 14.29 6.25 -22.04
C ASP A 49 13.73 7.27 -21.03
N CYS A 50 13.18 6.79 -19.91
CA CYS A 50 12.73 7.67 -18.84
C CYS A 50 13.91 8.46 -18.24
N LYS A 51 15.05 7.79 -17.98
CA LYS A 51 16.29 8.41 -17.47
C LYS A 51 16.78 9.54 -18.37
N LYS A 52 16.78 9.32 -19.69
CA LYS A 52 17.12 10.38 -20.67
C LYS A 52 16.14 11.55 -20.60
N ASN A 53 14.84 11.24 -20.53
CA ASN A 53 13.80 12.25 -20.50
C ASN A 53 13.87 13.17 -19.27
N ILE A 54 14.28 12.63 -18.11
CA ILE A 54 14.40 13.41 -16.86
C ILE A 54 15.83 13.92 -16.59
N ASN A 55 16.78 13.71 -17.51
CA ASN A 55 18.20 14.07 -17.39
C ASN A 55 18.89 13.48 -16.14
N SER A 56 18.56 12.21 -15.77
CA SER A 56 19.21 11.52 -14.66
C SER A 56 20.54 10.89 -15.11
N ASN A 57 21.54 10.95 -14.23
CA ASN A 57 22.86 10.34 -14.44
C ASN A 57 23.01 8.99 -13.73
N ILE A 58 21.96 8.44 -13.14
CA ILE A 58 22.02 7.17 -12.42
C ILE A 58 22.52 6.03 -13.34
N LYS A 59 23.43 5.22 -12.84
CA LYS A 59 23.93 4.06 -13.58
C LYS A 59 22.96 2.90 -13.42
N LEU A 60 22.65 2.21 -14.50
CA LEU A 60 21.83 0.99 -14.46
C LEU A 60 22.72 -0.23 -14.16
N ASN A 61 22.19 -1.16 -13.39
CA ASN A 61 22.82 -2.45 -13.11
C ASN A 61 21.78 -3.56 -13.25
N GLU A 62 22.06 -4.53 -14.11
CA GLU A 62 21.19 -5.70 -14.30
C GLU A 62 21.46 -6.74 -13.20
N ILE A 63 20.41 -7.18 -12.52
CA ILE A 63 20.42 -8.25 -11.52
C ILE A 63 20.14 -9.59 -12.18
N LYS A 64 21.07 -10.52 -12.10
CA LYS A 64 20.97 -11.89 -12.62
C LYS A 64 20.69 -12.91 -11.50
N ASP A 65 21.34 -12.74 -10.34
CA ASP A 65 21.06 -13.54 -9.14
C ASP A 65 19.79 -13.06 -8.45
N LYS A 66 18.66 -13.71 -8.77
CA LYS A 66 17.34 -13.39 -8.22
C LYS A 66 17.05 -14.05 -6.87
N VAL A 67 18.01 -14.73 -6.28
CA VAL A 67 17.87 -15.41 -4.97
C VAL A 67 18.60 -14.62 -3.89
N ASN A 68 19.90 -14.41 -4.04
CA ASN A 68 20.73 -13.73 -3.04
C ASN A 68 21.08 -12.29 -3.42
N PHE A 69 20.83 -11.89 -4.69
CA PHE A 69 21.14 -10.57 -5.22
C PHE A 69 22.63 -10.19 -5.01
N SER A 70 23.52 -11.16 -5.24
CA SER A 70 24.96 -11.00 -5.04
C SER A 70 25.62 -9.98 -5.97
N ASP A 71 24.98 -9.70 -7.11
CA ASP A 71 25.38 -8.72 -8.12
C ASP A 71 24.78 -7.32 -7.93
N TYR A 72 24.14 -7.06 -6.76
CA TYR A 72 23.66 -5.73 -6.39
C TYR A 72 24.80 -4.70 -6.30
N LYS A 73 24.61 -3.54 -6.90
CA LYS A 73 25.56 -2.42 -6.85
C LYS A 73 24.96 -1.22 -6.12
N GLU A 74 25.68 -0.74 -5.12
CA GLU A 74 25.33 0.50 -4.42
C GLU A 74 25.36 1.70 -5.39
N ASN A 75 24.50 2.68 -5.16
CA ASN A 75 24.38 3.90 -5.97
C ASN A 75 24.01 3.67 -7.45
N ASN A 76 23.52 2.47 -7.78
CA ASN A 76 22.99 2.15 -9.10
C ASN A 76 21.48 1.89 -9.00
N LEU A 77 20.77 2.10 -10.09
CA LEU A 77 19.43 1.58 -10.26
C LEU A 77 19.55 0.09 -10.64
N ASN A 78 19.29 -0.77 -9.67
CA ASN A 78 19.39 -2.22 -9.82
C ASN A 78 18.07 -2.76 -10.40
N ILE A 79 18.15 -3.46 -11.54
CA ILE A 79 16.97 -3.87 -12.32
C ILE A 79 17.01 -5.37 -12.58
N ILE A 80 15.92 -6.06 -12.29
CA ILE A 80 15.62 -7.38 -12.84
C ILE A 80 14.84 -7.13 -14.14
N PRO A 81 15.43 -7.44 -15.31
CA PRO A 81 14.82 -7.11 -16.58
C PRO A 81 13.64 -8.03 -16.89
N ILE A 82 12.56 -7.43 -17.38
CA ILE A 82 11.42 -8.08 -18.03
C ILE A 82 11.15 -7.43 -19.38
N ASN A 83 10.63 -8.20 -20.32
CA ASN A 83 10.42 -7.72 -21.69
C ASN A 83 9.23 -6.78 -21.76
N LEU A 84 9.43 -5.67 -22.47
CA LEU A 84 8.41 -4.74 -22.94
C LEU A 84 8.70 -4.51 -24.43
N PHE A 85 7.81 -4.98 -25.27
CA PHE A 85 8.01 -4.97 -26.73
C PHE A 85 7.37 -3.76 -27.42
N GLU A 86 6.46 -3.10 -26.72
CA GLU A 86 5.69 -1.99 -27.23
C GLU A 86 6.45 -0.68 -27.07
N GLU A 87 6.29 0.20 -28.05
CA GLU A 87 6.74 1.59 -27.95
C GLU A 87 5.95 2.33 -26.87
N ILE A 88 6.65 3.10 -26.05
CA ILE A 88 6.06 3.82 -24.92
C ILE A 88 5.90 5.30 -25.24
N PHE A 89 4.68 5.79 -25.02
CA PHE A 89 4.37 7.21 -25.08
C PHE A 89 3.90 7.66 -23.68
N PHE A 90 4.73 8.42 -22.97
CA PHE A 90 4.39 8.95 -21.66
C PHE A 90 3.08 9.76 -21.72
N GLY A 91 2.19 9.55 -20.75
CA GLY A 91 0.87 10.17 -20.70
C GLY A 91 -0.19 9.51 -21.58
N LYS A 92 0.15 8.47 -22.38
CA LYS A 92 -0.80 7.77 -23.26
C LYS A 92 -0.97 6.31 -22.84
N PRO A 93 -1.92 6.02 -21.93
CA PRO A 93 -2.18 4.65 -21.49
C PRO A 93 -2.61 3.76 -22.66
N ASN A 94 -2.20 2.46 -22.63
CA ASN A 94 -2.48 1.53 -23.70
C ASN A 94 -2.70 0.12 -23.14
N THR A 95 -3.74 -0.59 -23.61
CA THR A 95 -4.05 -1.96 -23.19
C THR A 95 -2.94 -2.96 -23.50
N LYS A 96 -2.10 -2.69 -24.50
CA LYS A 96 -0.93 -3.51 -24.83
C LYS A 96 0.08 -3.62 -23.69
N TYR A 97 0.11 -2.65 -22.76
CA TYR A 97 1.01 -2.67 -21.61
C TYR A 97 0.55 -3.60 -20.48
N ALA A 98 -0.67 -4.11 -20.52
CA ALA A 98 -1.27 -4.87 -19.42
C ALA A 98 -0.50 -6.15 -19.07
N SER A 99 0.04 -6.85 -20.06
CA SER A 99 0.85 -8.05 -19.84
C SER A 99 2.15 -7.73 -19.10
N PHE A 100 2.84 -6.65 -19.49
CA PHE A 100 4.03 -6.15 -18.82
C PHE A 100 3.75 -5.77 -17.36
N ILE A 101 2.69 -4.98 -17.12
CA ILE A 101 2.26 -4.57 -15.78
C ILE A 101 2.00 -5.79 -14.91
N LYS A 102 1.19 -6.73 -15.41
CA LYS A 102 0.86 -7.98 -14.70
C LYS A 102 2.12 -8.79 -14.38
N ASN A 103 2.99 -9.01 -15.37
CA ASN A 103 4.20 -9.81 -15.21
C ASN A 103 5.15 -9.20 -14.20
N SER A 104 5.30 -7.87 -14.16
CA SER A 104 6.12 -7.19 -13.15
C SER A 104 5.63 -7.48 -11.73
N ILE A 105 4.32 -7.47 -11.48
CA ILE A 105 3.74 -7.78 -10.16
C ILE A 105 3.91 -9.26 -9.83
N VAL A 106 3.62 -10.16 -10.77
CA VAL A 106 3.78 -11.61 -10.58
C VAL A 106 5.22 -11.97 -10.26
N ASP A 107 6.18 -11.39 -10.97
CA ASP A 107 7.60 -11.62 -10.74
C ASP A 107 8.05 -11.05 -9.38
N CYS A 108 7.53 -9.89 -8.94
CA CYS A 108 7.76 -9.41 -7.58
C CYS A 108 7.37 -10.46 -6.54
N VAL A 109 6.16 -11.02 -6.64
CA VAL A 109 5.67 -12.03 -5.69
C VAL A 109 6.49 -13.31 -5.80
N ARG A 110 6.70 -13.83 -7.01
CA ARG A 110 7.46 -15.06 -7.24
C ARG A 110 8.88 -14.97 -6.68
N ILE A 111 9.58 -13.86 -6.95
CA ILE A 111 10.95 -13.66 -6.45
C ILE A 111 10.93 -13.47 -4.95
N LYS A 112 9.98 -12.70 -4.38
CA LYS A 112 9.85 -12.55 -2.92
C LYS A 112 9.69 -13.88 -2.20
N MET A 113 8.91 -14.81 -2.77
CA MET A 113 8.66 -16.11 -2.16
C MET A 113 9.85 -17.07 -2.26
N ASN A 114 10.78 -16.86 -3.20
CA ASN A 114 11.89 -17.77 -3.49
C ASN A 114 13.28 -17.13 -3.28
N SER A 115 13.38 -16.02 -2.56
CA SER A 115 14.64 -15.30 -2.35
C SER A 115 14.72 -14.67 -0.95
N ILE A 116 15.84 -14.02 -0.65
CA ILE A 116 16.04 -13.23 0.58
C ILE A 116 15.36 -11.86 0.54
N ALA A 117 14.58 -11.53 -0.50
CA ALA A 117 13.83 -10.28 -0.54
C ALA A 117 12.86 -10.16 0.63
N SER A 118 12.76 -8.98 1.22
CA SER A 118 12.03 -8.76 2.48
C SER A 118 10.61 -8.24 2.28
N ALA A 119 10.37 -7.45 1.23
CA ALA A 119 9.07 -6.84 0.96
C ALA A 119 8.90 -6.48 -0.52
N ILE A 120 7.67 -6.15 -0.88
CA ILE A 120 7.28 -5.65 -2.21
C ILE A 120 6.71 -4.24 -2.08
N VAL A 121 7.11 -3.35 -2.97
CA VAL A 121 6.50 -2.04 -3.20
C VAL A 121 5.93 -2.03 -4.60
N THR A 122 4.65 -1.69 -4.76
CA THR A 122 4.04 -1.65 -6.09
C THR A 122 3.82 -0.22 -6.55
N ASN A 123 4.31 0.10 -7.75
CA ASN A 123 4.02 1.35 -8.43
C ASN A 123 2.57 1.39 -8.94
N PRO A 124 2.02 2.59 -9.23
CA PRO A 124 0.63 2.76 -9.69
C PRO A 124 0.34 2.06 -11.02
N ILE A 125 -0.88 1.55 -11.15
CA ILE A 125 -1.42 1.00 -12.41
C ILE A 125 -2.76 1.66 -12.75
N ASN A 126 -3.10 1.71 -14.03
CA ASN A 126 -4.41 2.15 -14.48
C ASN A 126 -5.39 0.97 -14.49
N LYS A 127 -6.44 1.04 -13.66
CA LYS A 127 -7.42 -0.04 -13.54
C LYS A 127 -8.26 -0.23 -14.79
N GLU A 128 -8.64 0.86 -15.45
CA GLU A 128 -9.46 0.81 -16.67
C GLU A 128 -8.74 0.04 -17.79
N ILE A 129 -7.48 0.38 -18.03
CA ILE A 129 -6.62 -0.32 -19.00
C ILE A 129 -6.49 -1.81 -18.66
N MET A 130 -6.30 -2.13 -17.39
CA MET A 130 -6.21 -3.50 -16.93
C MET A 130 -7.53 -4.26 -17.18
N TYR A 131 -8.69 -3.67 -16.85
CA TYR A 131 -9.99 -4.28 -17.12
C TYR A 131 -10.26 -4.51 -18.61
N GLN A 132 -9.97 -3.53 -19.45
CA GLN A 132 -10.10 -3.65 -20.91
C GLN A 132 -9.22 -4.77 -21.50
N SER A 133 -8.16 -5.14 -20.77
CA SER A 133 -7.25 -6.24 -21.16
C SER A 133 -7.62 -7.59 -20.55
N GLY A 134 -8.81 -7.72 -19.95
CA GLY A 134 -9.27 -8.96 -19.34
C GLY A 134 -8.77 -9.23 -17.92
N PHE A 135 -8.27 -8.22 -17.23
CA PHE A 135 -7.85 -8.34 -15.83
C PHE A 135 -9.09 -8.33 -14.90
N ASN A 136 -9.40 -9.47 -14.27
CA ASN A 136 -10.63 -9.70 -13.53
C ASN A 136 -10.51 -9.42 -12.01
N PHE A 137 -9.64 -8.49 -11.59
CA PHE A 137 -9.43 -8.13 -10.19
C PHE A 137 -9.76 -6.64 -9.98
N GLN A 138 -10.35 -6.29 -8.84
CA GLN A 138 -10.72 -4.89 -8.53
C GLN A 138 -9.53 -3.95 -8.36
N GLY A 139 -8.31 -4.49 -8.29
CA GLY A 139 -7.07 -3.74 -8.19
C GLY A 139 -5.90 -4.58 -7.68
N HIS A 140 -4.82 -3.92 -7.28
CA HIS A 140 -3.62 -4.58 -6.73
C HIS A 140 -3.95 -5.49 -5.54
N THR A 141 -4.79 -5.04 -4.62
CA THR A 141 -5.09 -5.75 -3.39
C THR A 141 -5.66 -7.13 -3.65
N ASP A 142 -6.68 -7.24 -4.50
CA ASP A 142 -7.31 -8.51 -4.83
C ASP A 142 -6.39 -9.39 -5.69
N PHE A 143 -5.65 -8.78 -6.61
CA PHE A 143 -4.68 -9.50 -7.42
C PHE A 143 -3.56 -10.10 -6.56
N LEU A 144 -2.97 -9.33 -5.66
CA LEU A 144 -1.94 -9.81 -4.74
C LEU A 144 -2.48 -10.87 -3.77
N ALA A 145 -3.74 -10.73 -3.32
CA ALA A 145 -4.39 -11.76 -2.51
C ALA A 145 -4.54 -13.09 -3.26
N SER A 146 -4.82 -13.05 -4.57
CA SER A 146 -4.89 -14.26 -5.40
C SER A 146 -3.53 -14.96 -5.56
N LEU A 147 -2.43 -14.20 -5.48
CA LEU A 147 -1.05 -14.69 -5.54
C LEU A 147 -0.50 -15.12 -4.17
N SER A 148 -1.12 -14.65 -3.07
CA SER A 148 -0.75 -15.00 -1.70
C SER A 148 -1.13 -16.44 -1.37
N GLN A 149 -0.32 -17.09 -0.55
CA GLN A 149 -0.63 -18.41 0.02
C GLN A 149 -1.69 -18.32 1.12
N TYR A 150 -1.82 -17.16 1.79
CA TYR A 150 -2.87 -16.92 2.77
C TYR A 150 -4.20 -16.66 2.09
N LYS A 151 -5.20 -17.50 2.40
CA LYS A 151 -6.57 -17.36 1.88
C LYS A 151 -7.43 -16.43 2.74
N LYS A 152 -6.83 -15.39 3.32
CA LYS A 152 -7.55 -14.35 4.07
C LYS A 152 -7.95 -13.21 3.13
N ASN A 153 -9.11 -12.61 3.36
CA ASN A 153 -9.47 -11.38 2.68
C ASN A 153 -8.52 -10.26 3.14
N PRO A 154 -7.79 -9.61 2.23
CA PRO A 154 -6.87 -8.55 2.61
C PRO A 154 -7.61 -7.31 3.11
N VAL A 155 -6.93 -6.52 3.92
CA VAL A 155 -7.45 -5.26 4.47
C VAL A 155 -6.51 -4.13 4.04
N MET A 156 -7.07 -3.08 3.45
CA MET A 156 -6.33 -1.87 3.10
C MET A 156 -6.11 -1.01 4.33
N MET A 157 -4.89 -0.60 4.58
CA MET A 157 -4.55 0.40 5.59
C MET A 157 -3.79 1.55 4.94
N LEU A 158 -4.15 2.75 5.30
CA LEU A 158 -3.44 3.97 4.92
C LEU A 158 -2.59 4.44 6.08
N VAL A 159 -1.37 4.81 5.79
CA VAL A 159 -0.39 5.25 6.79
C VAL A 159 0.19 6.58 6.37
N THR A 160 0.22 7.52 7.27
CA THR A 160 1.02 8.74 7.18
C THR A 160 1.69 9.02 8.51
N ASN A 161 2.46 10.09 8.61
CA ASN A 161 3.15 10.44 9.85
C ASN A 161 2.13 10.73 10.97
N GLY A 162 2.07 9.84 11.95
CA GLY A 162 1.20 9.97 13.13
C GLY A 162 -0.25 9.51 12.97
N LEU A 163 -0.64 8.90 11.83
CA LEU A 163 -2.00 8.37 11.65
C LEU A 163 -2.01 7.11 10.78
N LYS A 164 -2.78 6.10 11.23
CA LYS A 164 -3.14 4.92 10.44
C LYS A 164 -4.65 4.81 10.39
N THR A 165 -5.21 4.56 9.19
CA THR A 165 -6.65 4.38 8.99
C THR A 165 -6.94 3.15 8.14
N ILE A 166 -8.07 2.49 8.40
CA ILE A 166 -8.56 1.32 7.66
C ILE A 166 -9.99 1.63 7.20
N PRO A 167 -10.25 1.86 5.92
CA PRO A 167 -11.61 1.94 5.41
C PRO A 167 -12.22 0.53 5.28
N LEU A 168 -13.39 0.30 5.88
CA LEU A 168 -14.12 -0.97 5.73
C LEU A 168 -14.70 -1.14 4.33
N THR A 169 -15.14 -0.04 3.72
CA THR A 169 -15.66 -0.02 2.36
C THR A 169 -14.88 0.97 1.52
N ILE A 170 -14.54 0.56 0.29
CA ILE A 170 -13.74 1.33 -0.68
C ILE A 170 -14.42 1.27 -2.05
N HIS A 171 -14.32 2.34 -2.85
CA HIS A 171 -14.78 2.39 -4.24
C HIS A 171 -16.26 1.96 -4.45
N VAL A 172 -17.13 2.27 -3.50
CA VAL A 172 -18.57 2.00 -3.59
C VAL A 172 -19.38 3.28 -3.42
N PRO A 173 -20.54 3.41 -4.10
CA PRO A 173 -21.42 4.56 -3.91
C PRO A 173 -21.88 4.68 -2.45
N ILE A 174 -21.94 5.90 -1.92
CA ILE A 174 -22.33 6.17 -0.51
C ILE A 174 -23.63 5.48 -0.12
N LYS A 175 -24.65 5.49 -0.99
CA LYS A 175 -25.97 4.83 -0.75
C LYS A 175 -25.87 3.32 -0.48
N ASN A 176 -24.78 2.67 -0.87
CA ASN A 176 -24.57 1.24 -0.70
C ASN A 176 -23.80 0.90 0.60
N ILE A 177 -23.10 1.87 1.20
CA ILE A 177 -22.26 1.67 2.37
C ILE A 177 -22.99 0.99 3.52
N PRO A 178 -24.21 1.45 3.95
CA PRO A 178 -24.91 0.83 5.08
C PRO A 178 -25.19 -0.67 4.89
N LYS A 179 -25.41 -1.10 3.64
CA LYS A 179 -25.69 -2.51 3.31
C LYS A 179 -24.43 -3.39 3.34
N LEU A 180 -23.26 -2.79 3.12
CA LEU A 180 -21.97 -3.50 3.06
C LEU A 180 -21.33 -3.63 4.44
N ILE A 181 -21.65 -2.73 5.38
CA ILE A 181 -21.14 -2.81 6.75
C ILE A 181 -21.84 -3.95 7.47
N THR A 182 -21.09 -4.98 7.81
CA THR A 182 -21.57 -6.17 8.54
C THR A 182 -20.72 -6.41 9.78
N LYS A 183 -21.30 -7.13 10.77
CA LYS A 183 -20.58 -7.54 11.97
C LYS A 183 -19.32 -8.34 11.63
N SER A 184 -19.42 -9.26 10.66
CA SER A 184 -18.29 -10.09 10.21
C SER A 184 -17.18 -9.27 9.56
N LEU A 185 -17.51 -8.25 8.75
CA LEU A 185 -16.50 -7.37 8.13
C LEU A 185 -15.74 -6.57 9.19
N ILE A 186 -16.45 -6.00 10.17
CA ILE A 186 -15.83 -5.26 11.28
C ILE A 186 -14.91 -6.17 12.09
N GLU A 187 -15.40 -7.35 12.51
CA GLU A 187 -14.63 -8.33 13.28
C GLU A 187 -13.37 -8.79 12.52
N HIS A 188 -13.52 -9.08 11.22
CA HIS A 188 -12.40 -9.46 10.36
C HIS A 188 -11.34 -8.34 10.29
N SER A 189 -11.76 -7.10 10.05
CA SER A 189 -10.85 -5.95 9.96
C SER A 189 -10.14 -5.66 11.28
N ILE A 190 -10.84 -5.79 12.42
CA ILE A 190 -10.22 -5.68 13.75
C ILE A 190 -9.14 -6.76 13.94
N ASN A 191 -9.45 -8.02 13.56
CA ASN A 191 -8.49 -9.12 13.71
C ASN A 191 -7.24 -8.90 12.86
N ILE A 192 -7.40 -8.59 11.58
CA ILE A 192 -6.28 -8.33 10.67
C ILE A 192 -5.47 -7.11 11.11
N ALA A 193 -6.13 -6.04 11.56
CA ALA A 193 -5.45 -4.86 12.10
C ALA A 193 -4.62 -5.22 13.33
N LYS A 194 -5.20 -5.95 14.31
CA LYS A 194 -4.50 -6.40 15.50
C LYS A 194 -3.27 -7.24 15.16
N GLU A 195 -3.44 -8.30 14.36
CA GLU A 195 -2.34 -9.19 13.95
C GLU A 195 -1.20 -8.41 13.27
N SER A 196 -1.56 -7.48 12.38
CA SER A 196 -0.59 -6.69 11.64
C SER A 196 0.11 -5.64 12.51
N LEU A 197 -0.59 -4.98 13.43
CA LEU A 197 0.01 -4.01 14.35
C LEU A 197 1.04 -4.69 15.27
N ILE A 198 0.77 -5.91 15.71
CA ILE A 198 1.73 -6.69 16.49
C ILE A 198 2.94 -7.09 15.63
N SER A 199 2.71 -7.75 14.49
CA SER A 199 3.77 -8.40 13.72
C SER A 199 4.57 -7.44 12.84
N LEU A 200 3.95 -6.38 12.30
CA LEU A 200 4.58 -5.47 11.32
C LEU A 200 4.93 -4.11 11.90
N PHE A 201 4.24 -3.67 12.97
CA PHE A 201 4.47 -2.37 13.61
C PHE A 201 5.06 -2.47 15.02
N ASN A 202 5.32 -3.70 15.51
CA ASN A 202 5.89 -4.00 16.83
C ASN A 202 5.09 -3.37 17.98
N ILE A 203 3.75 -3.36 17.89
CA ILE A 203 2.84 -2.85 18.91
C ILE A 203 2.22 -4.04 19.64
N SER A 204 2.74 -4.38 20.82
CA SER A 204 2.35 -5.60 21.55
C SER A 204 0.89 -5.59 22.02
N LYS A 205 0.33 -4.44 22.37
CA LYS A 205 -1.07 -4.25 22.79
C LYS A 205 -1.72 -3.16 21.95
N PRO A 206 -2.22 -3.48 20.74
CA PRO A 206 -2.81 -2.50 19.84
C PRO A 206 -4.04 -1.80 20.43
N ARG A 207 -4.12 -0.49 20.22
CA ARG A 207 -5.27 0.34 20.52
C ARG A 207 -5.98 0.66 19.21
N ILE A 208 -7.17 0.11 19.04
CA ILE A 208 -7.95 0.22 17.80
C ILE A 208 -9.19 1.05 18.09
N LEU A 209 -9.35 2.15 17.38
CA LEU A 209 -10.55 2.96 17.39
C LEU A 209 -11.44 2.56 16.22
N VAL A 210 -12.76 2.47 16.46
CA VAL A 210 -13.76 2.23 15.41
C VAL A 210 -14.66 3.45 15.34
N THR A 211 -14.80 4.07 14.18
CA THR A 211 -15.70 5.22 13.99
C THR A 211 -17.14 4.78 13.86
N GLY A 212 -18.08 5.69 14.09
CA GLY A 212 -19.47 5.52 13.66
C GLY A 212 -19.62 5.70 12.14
N LEU A 213 -20.72 5.21 11.61
CA LEU A 213 -21.16 5.48 10.24
C LEU A 213 -21.87 6.81 10.14
N ASN A 214 -22.81 7.03 11.07
CA ASN A 214 -23.69 8.20 11.09
C ASN A 214 -23.06 9.36 11.89
N PRO A 215 -23.48 10.62 11.64
CA PRO A 215 -23.09 11.76 12.46
C PRO A 215 -23.31 11.47 13.96
N HIS A 216 -22.40 11.98 14.79
CA HIS A 216 -22.43 11.77 16.26
C HIS A 216 -22.53 10.29 16.67
N ALA A 217 -21.99 9.38 15.83
CA ALA A 217 -22.08 7.92 16.03
C ALA A 217 -23.53 7.43 16.25
N GLY A 218 -24.47 8.01 15.47
CA GLY A 218 -25.89 7.64 15.45
C GLY A 218 -26.72 8.20 16.60
N GLU A 219 -26.13 8.99 17.52
CA GLU A 219 -26.81 9.67 18.63
C GLU A 219 -27.89 8.81 19.34
N ASN A 220 -27.44 7.67 19.84
CA ASN A 220 -28.30 6.65 20.46
C ASN A 220 -29.45 6.12 19.57
N GLY A 221 -29.30 6.24 18.25
CA GLY A 221 -30.27 5.73 17.27
C GLY A 221 -31.22 6.77 16.71
N ASP A 222 -31.08 8.04 17.10
CA ASP A 222 -31.91 9.13 16.60
C ASP A 222 -31.49 9.57 15.18
N ILE A 223 -30.20 9.40 14.86
CA ILE A 223 -29.61 9.74 13.55
C ILE A 223 -29.22 8.48 12.76
N GLY A 224 -29.71 7.31 13.10
CA GLY A 224 -29.39 6.05 12.44
C GLY A 224 -29.24 4.90 13.43
N ASN A 225 -29.36 3.68 12.95
CA ASN A 225 -29.39 2.51 13.81
C ASN A 225 -28.23 1.52 13.55
N GLU A 226 -27.35 1.81 12.60
CA GLU A 226 -26.25 0.95 12.20
C GLU A 226 -25.29 0.75 13.38
N GLU A 227 -25.07 1.78 14.18
CA GLU A 227 -24.24 1.69 15.38
C GLU A 227 -24.82 0.69 16.38
N LYS A 228 -26.10 0.82 16.72
CA LYS A 228 -26.78 -0.08 17.67
C LYS A 228 -26.90 -1.50 17.16
N LYS A 229 -27.25 -1.67 15.88
CA LYS A 229 -27.58 -3.00 15.32
C LYS A 229 -26.37 -3.78 14.83
N ILE A 230 -25.30 -3.07 14.41
CA ILE A 230 -24.16 -3.68 13.72
C ILE A 230 -22.84 -3.38 14.44
N ILE A 231 -22.47 -2.09 14.59
CA ILE A 231 -21.13 -1.69 14.98
C ILE A 231 -20.85 -2.03 16.46
N ILE A 232 -21.71 -1.63 17.38
CA ILE A 232 -21.58 -1.92 18.82
C ILE A 232 -21.54 -3.44 19.09
N PRO A 233 -22.47 -4.25 18.55
CA PRO A 233 -22.40 -5.70 18.71
C PRO A 233 -21.13 -6.33 18.18
N ALA A 234 -20.57 -5.85 17.04
CA ALA A 234 -19.31 -6.34 16.49
C ALA A 234 -18.13 -6.01 17.40
N ILE A 235 -18.04 -4.76 17.88
CA ILE A 235 -17.00 -4.31 18.81
C ILE A 235 -17.07 -5.12 20.11
N ASN A 236 -18.26 -5.31 20.69
CA ASN A 236 -18.43 -6.07 21.94
C ASN A 236 -18.04 -7.54 21.79
N LYS A 237 -18.30 -8.16 20.63
CA LYS A 237 -17.85 -9.50 20.34
C LYS A 237 -16.33 -9.57 20.18
N ALA A 238 -15.74 -8.60 19.46
CA ALA A 238 -14.30 -8.51 19.28
C ALA A 238 -13.55 -8.29 20.61
N LYS A 239 -14.06 -7.45 21.51
CA LYS A 239 -13.52 -7.25 22.88
C LYS A 239 -13.40 -8.53 23.70
N LYS A 240 -14.35 -9.47 23.52
CA LYS A 240 -14.34 -10.76 24.23
C LYS A 240 -13.37 -11.77 23.58
N LYS A 241 -13.04 -11.56 22.30
CA LYS A 241 -12.28 -12.55 21.51
C LYS A 241 -10.81 -12.19 21.35
N TYR A 242 -10.48 -10.89 21.30
CA TYR A 242 -9.15 -10.42 20.95
C TYR A 242 -8.50 -9.65 22.11
N ASP A 243 -7.24 -9.95 22.40
CA ASP A 243 -6.43 -9.18 23.37
C ASP A 243 -5.89 -7.92 22.68
N CYS A 244 -6.70 -6.85 22.72
CA CYS A 244 -6.36 -5.51 22.27
C CYS A 244 -7.32 -4.49 22.88
N PHE A 245 -6.93 -3.22 22.91
CA PHE A 245 -7.83 -2.16 23.34
C PHE A 245 -8.73 -1.75 22.16
N LEU A 246 -10.05 -1.82 22.40
CA LEU A 246 -11.04 -1.43 21.40
C LEU A 246 -11.91 -0.30 21.96
N GLU A 247 -11.95 0.80 21.25
CA GLU A 247 -12.84 1.94 21.53
C GLU A 247 -13.79 2.18 20.37
N GLY A 248 -15.03 2.51 20.63
CA GLY A 248 -16.01 2.87 19.61
C GLY A 248 -17.42 2.36 19.90
N PRO A 249 -18.38 2.75 19.02
CA PRO A 249 -18.17 3.70 17.93
C PRO A 249 -17.92 5.13 18.42
N VAL A 250 -16.90 5.79 17.84
CA VAL A 250 -16.57 7.19 18.13
C VAL A 250 -17.05 8.05 16.95
N SER A 251 -17.55 9.24 17.25
CA SER A 251 -17.93 10.19 16.19
C SER A 251 -16.74 10.53 15.30
N ALA A 252 -16.92 10.41 13.98
CA ALA A 252 -15.81 10.54 13.02
C ALA A 252 -15.19 11.94 12.98
N ASP A 253 -15.98 12.98 13.22
CA ASP A 253 -15.52 14.38 13.26
C ASP A 253 -14.56 14.66 14.42
N THR A 254 -14.67 13.93 15.53
CA THR A 254 -13.82 14.08 16.71
C THR A 254 -12.65 13.10 16.74
N ALA A 255 -12.78 11.96 16.06
CA ALA A 255 -11.81 10.87 16.04
C ALA A 255 -10.40 11.30 15.62
N PHE A 256 -10.29 12.26 14.70
CA PHE A 256 -9.03 12.69 14.10
C PHE A 256 -8.46 13.98 14.67
N SER A 257 -9.02 14.52 15.76
CA SER A 257 -8.43 15.67 16.46
C SER A 257 -7.02 15.36 16.94
N SER A 258 -6.16 16.37 17.03
CA SER A 258 -4.75 16.20 17.43
C SER A 258 -4.60 15.51 18.77
N LYS A 259 -5.50 15.78 19.73
CA LYS A 259 -5.54 15.13 21.04
C LYS A 259 -5.93 13.67 20.90
N LYS A 260 -7.06 13.37 20.19
CA LYS A 260 -7.62 12.02 20.11
C LYS A 260 -6.74 11.03 19.36
N ARG A 261 -5.98 11.50 18.35
CA ARG A 261 -5.04 10.66 17.58
C ARG A 261 -3.93 10.02 18.43
N ASN A 262 -3.63 10.55 19.59
CA ASN A 262 -2.63 9.97 20.50
C ASN A 262 -3.19 8.80 21.34
N ASP A 263 -4.50 8.59 21.34
CA ASP A 263 -5.16 7.57 22.15
C ASP A 263 -5.24 6.21 21.47
N TYR A 264 -4.97 6.14 20.17
CA TYR A 264 -5.06 4.89 19.40
C TYR A 264 -3.91 4.73 18.41
N ASP A 265 -3.72 3.49 17.93
CA ASP A 265 -2.68 3.13 16.97
C ASP A 265 -3.21 3.02 15.55
N VAL A 266 -4.52 2.73 15.38
CA VAL A 266 -5.24 2.72 14.10
C VAL A 266 -6.71 3.06 14.29
N ALA A 267 -7.30 3.79 13.33
CA ALA A 267 -8.73 4.03 13.25
C ALA A 267 -9.37 3.18 12.14
N ILE A 268 -10.36 2.37 12.47
CA ILE A 268 -11.21 1.66 11.49
C ILE A 268 -12.39 2.57 11.15
N CYS A 269 -12.47 2.95 9.90
CA CYS A 269 -13.45 3.88 9.33
C CYS A 269 -14.49 3.12 8.52
N MET A 270 -15.72 3.62 8.49
CA MET A 270 -16.81 2.89 7.81
C MET A 270 -16.69 2.97 6.28
N TYR A 271 -16.11 4.04 5.75
CA TYR A 271 -15.98 4.24 4.30
C TYR A 271 -14.74 5.04 3.90
N HIS A 272 -14.49 5.03 2.60
CA HIS A 272 -13.30 5.58 1.96
C HIS A 272 -12.96 6.99 2.44
N ASP A 273 -13.84 7.99 2.25
CA ASP A 273 -13.49 9.38 2.53
C ASP A 273 -13.30 9.65 4.02
N GLN A 274 -14.02 8.93 4.89
CA GLN A 274 -13.86 9.00 6.33
C GLN A 274 -12.43 8.59 6.76
N ALA A 275 -11.79 7.69 6.01
CA ALA A 275 -10.42 7.25 6.24
C ALA A 275 -9.38 8.14 5.54
N LEU A 276 -9.64 8.56 4.29
CA LEU A 276 -8.64 9.21 3.45
C LEU A 276 -8.54 10.72 3.69
N ILE A 277 -9.66 11.41 3.96
CA ILE A 277 -9.64 12.85 4.21
C ILE A 277 -8.65 13.19 5.33
N PRO A 278 -8.69 12.57 6.53
CA PRO A 278 -7.74 12.90 7.59
C PRO A 278 -6.28 12.58 7.22
N ILE A 279 -6.03 11.50 6.50
CA ILE A 279 -4.69 11.14 6.01
C ILE A 279 -4.16 12.24 5.07
N LYS A 280 -4.95 12.59 4.05
CA LYS A 280 -4.56 13.59 3.03
C LYS A 280 -4.44 15.00 3.60
N THR A 281 -5.26 15.34 4.58
CA THR A 281 -5.20 16.65 5.27
C THR A 281 -3.93 16.78 6.11
N LEU A 282 -3.48 15.69 6.74
CA LEU A 282 -2.26 15.71 7.54
C LEU A 282 -1.00 15.74 6.70
N ASP A 283 -0.94 14.94 5.65
CA ASP A 283 0.23 14.83 4.80
C ASP A 283 -0.14 14.24 3.45
N PHE A 284 -0.30 15.11 2.46
CA PHE A 284 -0.73 14.72 1.12
C PHE A 284 0.34 13.91 0.36
N PHE A 285 1.61 14.20 0.60
CA PHE A 285 2.71 13.65 -0.21
C PHE A 285 3.37 12.39 0.36
N ASN A 286 3.22 12.11 1.67
CA ASN A 286 3.85 10.94 2.31
C ASN A 286 2.84 9.84 2.67
N GLY A 287 1.64 9.88 2.10
CA GLY A 287 0.65 8.81 2.27
C GLY A 287 1.15 7.49 1.69
N VAL A 288 1.00 6.41 2.44
CA VAL A 288 1.36 5.04 2.04
C VAL A 288 0.14 4.13 2.17
N ASN A 289 -0.14 3.36 1.12
CA ASN A 289 -1.12 2.28 1.17
C ASN A 289 -0.42 0.96 1.53
N VAL A 290 -0.91 0.28 2.56
CA VAL A 290 -0.43 -1.02 3.02
C VAL A 290 -1.52 -2.06 2.83
N THR A 291 -1.18 -3.20 2.26
CA THR A 291 -2.11 -4.34 2.19
C THR A 291 -1.81 -5.30 3.32
N LEU A 292 -2.72 -5.37 4.29
CA LEU A 292 -2.64 -6.27 5.43
C LEU A 292 -3.26 -7.65 5.10
N GLY A 293 -2.84 -8.70 5.81
CA GLY A 293 -3.40 -10.05 5.66
C GLY A 293 -2.78 -10.88 4.54
N LEU A 294 -1.70 -10.42 3.91
CA LEU A 294 -0.86 -11.19 3.00
C LEU A 294 0.25 -11.94 3.78
N ASP A 295 0.80 -13.00 3.20
CA ASP A 295 1.97 -13.73 3.72
C ASP A 295 3.29 -12.99 3.48
N PHE A 296 3.26 -11.93 2.69
CA PHE A 296 4.37 -11.02 2.44
C PHE A 296 4.01 -9.56 2.73
N ILE A 297 5.01 -8.73 2.99
CA ILE A 297 4.84 -7.29 3.18
C ILE A 297 4.64 -6.62 1.83
N ARG A 298 3.56 -5.84 1.72
CA ARG A 298 3.28 -5.02 0.54
C ARG A 298 2.89 -3.61 0.93
N THR A 299 3.60 -2.65 0.35
CA THR A 299 3.26 -1.22 0.40
C THR A 299 3.14 -0.62 -0.99
N SER A 300 2.56 0.54 -1.10
CA SER A 300 2.53 1.34 -2.35
C SER A 300 2.36 2.82 -2.03
N PRO A 301 2.77 3.73 -2.94
CA PRO A 301 2.38 5.12 -2.85
C PRO A 301 0.84 5.26 -2.89
N ASP A 302 0.35 6.32 -2.26
CA ASP A 302 -1.09 6.63 -2.16
C ASP A 302 -1.52 7.67 -3.21
N HIS A 303 -1.03 7.51 -4.44
CA HIS A 303 -1.44 8.28 -5.62
C HIS A 303 -1.61 7.36 -6.83
N GLY A 304 -2.25 7.86 -7.88
CA GLY A 304 -2.49 7.14 -9.13
C GLY A 304 -1.36 7.30 -10.16
N THR A 305 -1.68 6.95 -11.39
CA THR A 305 -0.76 6.97 -12.54
C THR A 305 -0.39 8.38 -13.03
N ALA A 306 -1.18 9.39 -12.73
CA ALA A 306 -0.93 10.80 -13.07
C ALA A 306 -0.42 11.01 -14.50
N PHE A 307 -1.15 10.48 -15.48
CA PHE A 307 -0.78 10.55 -16.91
C PHE A 307 -0.63 11.97 -17.44
N ASP A 308 -1.34 12.93 -16.85
CA ASP A 308 -1.30 14.35 -17.19
C ASP A 308 0.08 14.98 -16.98
N ILE A 309 0.88 14.45 -16.05
CA ILE A 309 2.23 14.95 -15.77
C ILE A 309 3.34 13.94 -16.15
N ALA A 310 2.98 12.77 -16.67
CA ALA A 310 3.94 11.76 -17.08
C ALA A 310 4.86 12.27 -18.21
N GLY A 311 6.17 12.03 -18.05
CA GLY A 311 7.19 12.51 -19.01
C GLY A 311 7.54 13.99 -18.91
N LYS A 312 6.97 14.75 -17.95
CA LYS A 312 7.24 16.18 -17.76
C LYS A 312 8.32 16.51 -16.73
N ASN A 313 8.88 15.48 -16.10
CA ASN A 313 9.92 15.62 -15.05
C ASN A 313 9.49 16.46 -13.82
N ILE A 314 8.19 16.46 -13.49
CA ILE A 314 7.63 17.21 -12.35
C ILE A 314 6.97 16.32 -11.30
N ALA A 315 6.97 14.99 -11.48
CA ALA A 315 6.39 14.07 -10.52
C ALA A 315 7.18 14.06 -9.21
N ASN A 316 6.44 14.05 -8.08
CA ASN A 316 7.02 14.00 -6.73
C ASN A 316 7.20 12.54 -6.28
N PRO A 317 8.42 12.10 -5.89
CA PRO A 317 8.69 10.74 -5.46
C PRO A 317 8.42 10.46 -3.97
N ASP A 318 8.04 11.45 -3.16
CA ASP A 318 8.00 11.33 -1.69
C ASP A 318 7.11 10.19 -1.20
N SER A 319 5.93 9.97 -1.80
CA SER A 319 5.05 8.86 -1.42
C SER A 319 5.68 7.49 -1.72
N LEU A 320 6.42 7.35 -2.82
CA LEU A 320 7.15 6.11 -3.13
C LEU A 320 8.32 5.90 -2.15
N ILE A 321 9.05 6.96 -1.81
CA ILE A 321 10.12 6.92 -0.79
C ILE A 321 9.53 6.50 0.56
N ALA A 322 8.40 7.08 0.96
CA ALA A 322 7.71 6.72 2.18
C ALA A 322 7.26 5.23 2.16
N ALA A 323 6.74 4.75 1.02
CA ALA A 323 6.34 3.35 0.85
C ALA A 323 7.53 2.38 0.96
N ILE A 324 8.68 2.71 0.36
CA ILE A 324 9.92 1.92 0.44
C ILE A 324 10.44 1.88 1.89
N ASN A 325 10.50 3.03 2.55
CA ASN A 325 10.97 3.15 3.93
C ASN A 325 10.05 2.40 4.91
N LEU A 326 8.73 2.51 4.74
CA LEU A 326 7.77 1.78 5.56
C LEU A 326 7.88 0.26 5.35
N ALA A 327 8.04 -0.20 4.11
CA ALA A 327 8.26 -1.63 3.81
C ALA A 327 9.50 -2.17 4.54
N TYR A 328 10.58 -1.39 4.59
CA TYR A 328 11.77 -1.72 5.36
C TYR A 328 11.48 -1.79 6.86
N GLN A 329 10.84 -0.76 7.44
CA GLN A 329 10.47 -0.74 8.85
C GLN A 329 9.65 -1.98 9.24
N MET A 330 8.64 -2.31 8.44
CA MET A 330 7.82 -3.50 8.65
C MET A 330 8.65 -4.79 8.54
N SER A 331 9.66 -4.83 7.66
CA SER A 331 10.50 -6.01 7.46
C SER A 331 11.48 -6.28 8.61
N ILE A 332 11.90 -5.25 9.32
CA ILE A 332 12.73 -5.42 10.53
C ILE A 332 11.92 -5.79 11.77
N ASN A 333 10.64 -5.40 11.80
CA ASN A 333 9.71 -5.75 12.88
C ASN A 333 9.15 -7.17 12.76
N LYS A 334 9.00 -7.66 11.51
CA LYS A 334 8.54 -9.03 11.26
C LYS A 334 9.66 -9.98 11.72
N GLN A 335 9.48 -10.57 12.88
CA GLN A 335 10.35 -11.66 13.33
C GLN A 335 10.21 -12.80 12.34
N ASP A 336 11.33 -13.32 11.85
CA ASP A 336 11.36 -14.54 11.04
C ASP A 336 10.82 -15.66 11.93
N GLY A 337 9.56 -16.08 11.70
CA GLY A 337 8.91 -17.19 12.37
C GLY A 337 9.29 -18.51 11.77
#